data_1fb815d65bb433b15adf1382fbfb9b1b
#
_entry.id   1fb815d65bb433b15adf1382fbfb9b1b
#
_cell.length_a   1.000
_cell.length_b   1.000
_cell.length_c   1.000
_cell.angle_alpha   90.00
_cell.angle_beta   90.00
_cell.angle_gamma   90.00
#
_symmetry.space_group_name_H-M   'P 1'
#
loop_
_entity.id
_entity.type
_entity.pdbx_description
1 polymer ?
#
loop_
_entity_poly.entity_id
_entity_poly.type
_entity_poly.pdbx_seq_one_letter_code
_entity_poly.pdbx_strand_id
1 'polypeptide(L)'
;MDVHWRYIAASRNSYAALYAACEQEGFILDPVDSPVGDVTCYSLNSLNAPRYLKEIRDAPCITILGGPHASAYPAEMTGIADYVVVGEGEFVLPGLLRSLQEGRPPPPGVATTSGYNTPDTSVRLDAYPPFTKMKGYIEISRGCPFGCTYCQTPRIFGTRMRHRGIDTITRFARRFRDARFVTPNALAYGSDGINPRPDKVKALLSSLQHEKQRIYFGTFPSEVRPEWVTRETLDLIVTYCDNKRLHFGAQSGSNRVLSSLCRGHTVEDVVHAVELCEEYGLTPVVDCIVAIPGEDDEDQLSTARLIQWISSRGTVHVHRFLPLPGTPLEKTSPRSILPEVERLLGSLALSGKVTGSWGDPTRRFF
;
A
#
# COMPACT_ATOMS: atom_id res chain seq x y z
N MET A 1 -15.14 -28.74 -3.96
CA MET A 1 -14.45 -28.01 -2.86
C MET A 1 -14.96 -26.58 -2.86
N ASP A 2 -15.65 -26.20 -1.80
CA ASP A 2 -16.22 -24.87 -1.62
C ASP A 2 -15.18 -23.96 -0.98
N VAL A 3 -14.84 -22.85 -1.66
CA VAL A 3 -13.79 -21.94 -1.24
C VAL A 3 -14.40 -20.60 -0.86
N HIS A 4 -14.13 -20.15 0.34
CA HIS A 4 -14.66 -18.92 0.89
C HIS A 4 -13.54 -17.90 1.17
N TRP A 5 -13.91 -16.63 1.17
CA TRP A 5 -13.05 -15.52 1.55
C TRP A 5 -13.62 -14.80 2.76
N ARG A 6 -12.90 -14.84 3.87
CA ARG A 6 -13.25 -14.03 5.04
C ARG A 6 -13.17 -12.57 4.69
N TYR A 7 -14.31 -11.93 4.46
CA TYR A 7 -14.34 -10.54 4.01
C TYR A 7 -13.96 -9.59 5.15
N ILE A 8 -12.91 -8.82 4.92
CA ILE A 8 -12.40 -7.79 5.82
C ILE A 8 -12.22 -6.53 4.96
N ALA A 9 -12.88 -5.43 5.32
CA ALA A 9 -12.87 -4.21 4.52
C ALA A 9 -11.45 -3.68 4.20
N ALA A 10 -10.52 -3.83 5.15
CA ALA A 10 -9.12 -3.45 4.96
C ALA A 10 -8.38 -4.31 3.91
N SER A 11 -8.87 -5.51 3.58
CA SER A 11 -8.28 -6.41 2.58
C SER A 11 -9.02 -6.42 1.23
N ARG A 12 -9.92 -5.47 0.99
CA ARG A 12 -10.75 -5.43 -0.22
C ARG A 12 -9.96 -5.52 -1.53
N ASN A 13 -8.83 -4.83 -1.63
CA ASN A 13 -8.01 -4.87 -2.85
C ASN A 13 -7.33 -6.22 -3.04
N SER A 14 -6.83 -6.84 -1.96
CA SER A 14 -6.31 -8.21 -2.00
C SER A 14 -7.40 -9.19 -2.44
N TYR A 15 -8.60 -9.05 -1.88
CA TYR A 15 -9.74 -9.87 -2.28
C TYR A 15 -10.04 -9.74 -3.78
N ALA A 16 -10.13 -8.51 -4.30
CA ALA A 16 -10.44 -8.28 -5.71
C ALA A 16 -9.40 -8.91 -6.65
N ALA A 17 -8.11 -8.78 -6.34
CA ALA A 17 -7.02 -9.33 -7.14
C ALA A 17 -6.98 -10.87 -7.07
N LEU A 18 -7.08 -11.44 -5.86
CA LEU A 18 -7.03 -12.88 -5.65
C LEU A 18 -8.29 -13.57 -6.17
N TYR A 19 -9.46 -12.94 -6.02
CA TYR A 19 -10.69 -13.42 -6.66
C TYR A 19 -10.50 -13.55 -8.18
N ALA A 20 -9.96 -12.51 -8.82
CA ALA A 20 -9.75 -12.50 -10.26
C ALA A 20 -8.73 -13.57 -10.72
N ALA A 21 -7.66 -13.78 -9.96
CA ALA A 21 -6.66 -14.81 -10.24
C ALA A 21 -7.22 -16.23 -10.05
N CYS A 22 -7.96 -16.46 -8.96
CA CYS A 22 -8.61 -17.76 -8.70
C CYS A 22 -9.72 -18.08 -9.70
N GLU A 23 -10.53 -17.08 -10.09
CA GLU A 23 -11.60 -17.27 -11.09
C GLU A 23 -11.06 -17.73 -12.45
N GLN A 24 -9.88 -17.24 -12.87
CA GLN A 24 -9.22 -17.72 -14.10
C GLN A 24 -8.84 -19.21 -14.06
N GLU A 25 -8.60 -19.74 -12.87
CA GLU A 25 -8.26 -21.14 -12.62
C GLU A 25 -9.48 -22.00 -12.21
N GLY A 26 -10.69 -21.42 -12.30
CA GLY A 26 -11.94 -22.10 -12.02
C GLY A 26 -12.39 -22.13 -10.56
N PHE A 27 -11.71 -21.37 -9.68
CA PHE A 27 -12.09 -21.26 -8.27
C PHE A 27 -12.84 -19.96 -8.00
N ILE A 28 -13.97 -20.06 -7.32
CA ILE A 28 -14.75 -18.90 -6.85
C ILE A 28 -14.45 -18.71 -5.38
N LEU A 29 -14.13 -17.50 -4.97
CA LEU A 29 -13.91 -17.11 -3.58
C LEU A 29 -15.17 -16.41 -3.06
N ASP A 30 -16.11 -17.16 -2.48
CA ASP A 30 -17.35 -16.57 -1.97
C ASP A 30 -17.10 -15.80 -0.65
N PRO A 31 -17.56 -14.51 -0.55
CA PRO A 31 -17.31 -13.72 0.64
C PRO A 31 -18.19 -14.19 1.81
N VAL A 32 -17.56 -14.31 2.98
CA VAL A 32 -18.23 -14.74 4.22
C VAL A 32 -17.82 -13.88 5.41
N ASP A 33 -18.66 -13.86 6.46
CA ASP A 33 -18.42 -13.14 7.71
C ASP A 33 -17.83 -14.01 8.84
N SER A 34 -17.77 -15.31 8.62
CA SER A 34 -17.15 -16.31 9.52
C SER A 34 -16.61 -17.48 8.71
N PRO A 35 -15.64 -18.26 9.23
CA PRO A 35 -15.09 -19.39 8.52
C PRO A 35 -16.13 -20.50 8.33
N VAL A 36 -16.29 -20.97 7.09
CA VAL A 36 -17.27 -21.99 6.68
C VAL A 36 -16.75 -22.79 5.48
N GLY A 37 -17.45 -23.84 5.12
CA GLY A 37 -17.21 -24.67 3.93
C GLY A 37 -16.00 -25.58 4.07
N ASP A 38 -15.40 -25.93 2.93
CA ASP A 38 -14.20 -26.77 2.89
C ASP A 38 -12.94 -25.94 3.22
N VAL A 39 -12.87 -24.72 2.65
CA VAL A 39 -11.70 -23.82 2.76
C VAL A 39 -12.15 -22.38 2.98
N THR A 40 -11.55 -21.70 3.96
CA THR A 40 -11.70 -20.25 4.14
C THR A 40 -10.35 -19.54 4.06
N CYS A 41 -10.24 -18.55 3.15
CA CYS A 41 -9.06 -17.76 2.91
C CYS A 41 -9.10 -16.41 3.63
N TYR A 42 -7.96 -15.97 4.17
CA TYR A 42 -7.78 -14.71 4.89
C TYR A 42 -6.64 -13.90 4.30
N SER A 43 -6.77 -12.57 4.33
CA SER A 43 -5.65 -11.65 4.09
C SER A 43 -5.57 -10.62 5.21
N LEU A 44 -4.51 -10.69 6.01
CA LEU A 44 -4.34 -9.89 7.21
C LEU A 44 -3.13 -8.96 7.13
N ASN A 45 -3.32 -7.74 7.63
CA ASN A 45 -2.23 -6.83 7.97
C ASN A 45 -1.99 -6.86 9.48
N SER A 46 -0.92 -6.21 9.94
CA SER A 46 -0.51 -6.26 11.35
C SER A 46 -1.49 -5.57 12.31
N LEU A 47 -2.30 -4.64 11.83
CA LEU A 47 -3.30 -3.96 12.66
C LEU A 47 -4.54 -4.81 12.90
N ASN A 48 -4.94 -5.62 11.92
CA ASN A 48 -6.15 -6.43 12.04
C ASN A 48 -5.87 -7.88 12.47
N ALA A 49 -4.65 -8.39 12.26
CA ALA A 49 -4.30 -9.76 12.58
C ALA A 49 -4.73 -10.21 13.99
N PRO A 50 -4.44 -9.48 15.08
CA PRO A 50 -4.79 -9.92 16.44
C PRO A 50 -6.27 -10.24 16.64
N ARG A 51 -7.16 -9.64 15.85
CA ARG A 51 -8.62 -9.86 15.94
C ARG A 51 -9.07 -11.20 15.38
N TYR A 52 -8.31 -11.76 14.44
CA TYR A 52 -8.71 -12.92 13.67
C TYR A 52 -7.91 -14.18 13.99
N LEU A 53 -6.76 -14.09 14.70
CA LEU A 53 -5.92 -15.26 14.98
C LEU A 53 -6.65 -16.36 15.75
N LYS A 54 -7.54 -15.99 16.68
CA LYS A 54 -8.37 -16.97 17.41
C LYS A 54 -9.42 -17.60 16.50
N GLU A 55 -10.11 -16.78 15.69
CA GLU A 55 -11.11 -17.26 14.71
C GLU A 55 -10.50 -18.27 13.73
N ILE A 56 -9.26 -17.98 13.24
CA ILE A 56 -8.54 -18.87 12.32
C ILE A 56 -8.18 -20.20 13.00
N ARG A 57 -7.65 -20.15 14.22
CA ARG A 57 -7.25 -21.36 14.97
C ARG A 57 -8.44 -22.25 15.28
N ASP A 58 -9.58 -21.67 15.61
CA ASP A 58 -10.79 -22.38 16.02
C ASP A 58 -11.73 -22.68 14.83
N ALA A 59 -11.28 -22.40 13.59
CA ALA A 59 -12.09 -22.59 12.39
C ALA A 59 -12.45 -24.07 12.15
N PRO A 60 -13.71 -24.38 11.75
CA PRO A 60 -14.15 -25.75 11.48
C PRO A 60 -13.76 -26.27 10.08
N CYS A 61 -12.96 -25.53 9.32
CA CYS A 61 -12.58 -25.80 7.95
C CYS A 61 -11.07 -25.57 7.74
N ILE A 62 -10.55 -25.96 6.58
CA ILE A 62 -9.17 -25.62 6.19
C ILE A 62 -9.00 -24.11 6.09
N THR A 63 -7.98 -23.58 6.74
CA THR A 63 -7.67 -22.17 6.76
C THR A 63 -6.43 -21.84 5.91
N ILE A 64 -6.56 -20.87 5.02
CA ILE A 64 -5.45 -20.33 4.22
C ILE A 64 -5.25 -18.86 4.60
N LEU A 65 -4.10 -18.55 5.17
CA LEU A 65 -3.77 -17.21 5.64
C LEU A 65 -2.70 -16.58 4.75
N GLY A 66 -2.95 -15.37 4.28
CA GLY A 66 -2.01 -14.55 3.52
C GLY A 66 -1.99 -13.10 3.98
N GLY A 67 -1.33 -12.26 3.20
CA GLY A 67 -1.21 -10.81 3.43
C GLY A 67 0.08 -10.41 4.13
N PRO A 68 0.29 -9.10 4.38
CA PRO A 68 1.55 -8.57 4.88
C PRO A 68 2.00 -9.14 6.22
N HIS A 69 1.07 -9.39 7.15
CA HIS A 69 1.40 -9.95 8.45
C HIS A 69 1.89 -11.41 8.34
N ALA A 70 1.16 -12.22 7.61
CA ALA A 70 1.50 -13.63 7.40
C ALA A 70 2.81 -13.80 6.62
N SER A 71 3.05 -12.93 5.63
CA SER A 71 4.29 -12.95 4.85
C SER A 71 5.53 -12.58 5.67
N ALA A 72 5.36 -11.74 6.72
CA ALA A 72 6.46 -11.37 7.60
C ALA A 72 6.79 -12.44 8.65
N TYR A 73 5.78 -13.16 9.13
CA TYR A 73 5.90 -14.16 10.18
C TYR A 73 5.35 -15.54 9.78
N PRO A 74 5.82 -16.13 8.65
CA PRO A 74 5.23 -17.36 8.16
C PRO A 74 5.32 -18.52 9.16
N ALA A 75 6.46 -18.66 9.86
CA ALA A 75 6.66 -19.73 10.84
C ALA A 75 5.71 -19.64 12.05
N GLU A 76 5.39 -18.41 12.51
CA GLU A 76 4.43 -18.24 13.61
C GLU A 76 3.00 -18.53 13.14
N MET A 77 2.69 -18.13 11.92
CA MET A 77 1.35 -18.27 11.37
C MET A 77 1.00 -19.72 11.01
N THR A 78 1.98 -20.58 10.71
CA THR A 78 1.75 -22.03 10.49
C THR A 78 1.31 -22.77 11.76
N GLY A 79 1.52 -22.20 12.95
CA GLY A 79 0.93 -22.70 14.20
C GLY A 79 -0.54 -22.27 14.43
N ILE A 80 -1.12 -21.48 13.51
CA ILE A 80 -2.43 -20.88 13.65
C ILE A 80 -3.34 -21.26 12.48
N ALA A 81 -2.83 -21.21 11.25
CA ALA A 81 -3.55 -21.61 10.04
C ALA A 81 -2.94 -22.87 9.42
N ASP A 82 -3.75 -23.65 8.71
CA ASP A 82 -3.29 -24.88 8.03
C ASP A 82 -2.26 -24.58 6.94
N TYR A 83 -2.47 -23.50 6.19
CA TYR A 83 -1.57 -23.05 5.13
C TYR A 83 -1.34 -21.54 5.20
N VAL A 84 -0.10 -21.13 4.95
CA VAL A 84 0.29 -19.70 4.92
C VAL A 84 0.85 -19.35 3.56
N VAL A 85 0.18 -18.48 2.82
CA VAL A 85 0.65 -17.94 1.54
C VAL A 85 1.60 -16.78 1.82
N VAL A 86 2.87 -16.92 1.41
CA VAL A 86 3.96 -15.97 1.66
C VAL A 86 4.20 -15.12 0.42
N GLY A 87 4.17 -13.80 0.57
CA GLY A 87 4.41 -12.84 -0.52
C GLY A 87 3.19 -12.65 -1.42
N GLU A 88 3.38 -12.78 -2.74
CA GLU A 88 2.36 -12.52 -3.75
C GLU A 88 1.47 -13.76 -3.97
N GLY A 89 0.18 -13.61 -3.70
CA GLY A 89 -0.76 -14.73 -3.68
C GLY A 89 -1.37 -15.12 -5.02
N GLU A 90 -1.24 -14.31 -6.08
CA GLU A 90 -2.03 -14.45 -7.30
C GLU A 90 -1.75 -15.74 -8.11
N PHE A 91 -0.54 -16.29 -8.01
CA PHE A 91 -0.23 -17.61 -8.59
C PHE A 91 -0.25 -18.72 -7.52
N VAL A 92 0.15 -18.37 -6.30
CA VAL A 92 0.30 -19.33 -5.21
C VAL A 92 -1.05 -19.83 -4.71
N LEU A 93 -2.02 -18.94 -4.49
CA LEU A 93 -3.34 -19.33 -3.97
C LEU A 93 -4.11 -20.26 -4.93
N PRO A 94 -4.27 -19.94 -6.22
CA PRO A 94 -4.92 -20.88 -7.15
C PRO A 94 -4.21 -22.23 -7.25
N GLY A 95 -2.86 -22.22 -7.23
CA GLY A 95 -2.05 -23.44 -7.22
C GLY A 95 -2.25 -24.28 -5.96
N LEU A 96 -2.36 -23.63 -4.79
CA LEU A 96 -2.66 -24.32 -3.52
C LEU A 96 -4.06 -24.93 -3.53
N LEU A 97 -5.06 -24.19 -3.99
CA LEU A 97 -6.44 -24.71 -4.08
C LEU A 97 -6.53 -25.92 -4.99
N ARG A 98 -5.80 -25.91 -6.11
CA ARG A 98 -5.71 -27.07 -7.02
C ARG A 98 -4.99 -28.24 -6.33
N SER A 99 -3.89 -28.00 -5.62
CA SER A 99 -3.19 -29.05 -4.87
C SER A 99 -4.07 -29.68 -3.82
N LEU A 100 -4.86 -28.90 -3.09
CA LEU A 100 -5.84 -29.41 -2.10
C LEU A 100 -6.93 -30.27 -2.76
N GLN A 101 -7.47 -29.82 -3.90
CA GLN A 101 -8.50 -30.56 -4.63
C GLN A 101 -8.00 -31.91 -5.15
N GLU A 102 -6.72 -31.95 -5.54
CA GLU A 102 -6.10 -33.15 -6.13
C GLU A 102 -5.32 -34.00 -5.11
N GLY A 103 -5.30 -33.63 -3.82
CA GLY A 103 -4.54 -34.31 -2.78
C GLY A 103 -3.01 -34.27 -2.98
N ARG A 104 -2.51 -33.21 -3.62
CA ARG A 104 -1.09 -32.99 -3.89
C ARG A 104 -0.42 -32.12 -2.82
N PRO A 105 0.90 -32.21 -2.63
CA PRO A 105 1.62 -31.29 -1.77
C PRO A 105 1.44 -29.82 -2.16
N PRO A 106 1.48 -28.89 -1.19
CA PRO A 106 1.38 -27.46 -1.48
C PRO A 106 2.53 -26.96 -2.38
N PRO A 107 2.27 -25.98 -3.26
CA PRO A 107 3.28 -25.43 -4.16
C PRO A 107 4.31 -24.56 -3.39
N PRO A 108 5.45 -24.21 -4.03
CA PRO A 108 6.35 -23.19 -3.51
C PRO A 108 5.62 -21.86 -3.21
N GLY A 109 6.02 -21.16 -2.15
CA GLY A 109 5.34 -19.96 -1.65
C GLY A 109 4.27 -20.22 -0.61
N VAL A 110 4.01 -21.51 -0.29
CA VAL A 110 3.14 -21.91 0.82
C VAL A 110 3.98 -22.43 1.97
N ALA A 111 3.84 -21.82 3.15
CA ALA A 111 4.43 -22.31 4.39
C ALA A 111 3.45 -23.25 5.11
N THR A 112 4.00 -24.29 5.71
CA THR A 112 3.34 -25.28 6.57
C THR A 112 4.21 -25.52 7.80
N THR A 113 3.75 -26.32 8.74
CA THR A 113 4.56 -26.73 9.92
C THR A 113 5.86 -27.46 9.53
N SER A 114 5.95 -28.02 8.33
CA SER A 114 7.17 -28.65 7.79
C SER A 114 8.14 -27.65 7.12
N GLY A 115 7.83 -26.36 7.08
CA GLY A 115 8.62 -25.32 6.44
C GLY A 115 8.01 -24.79 5.13
N TYR A 116 8.76 -23.99 4.38
CA TYR A 116 8.33 -23.51 3.07
C TYR A 116 9.51 -23.26 2.12
N ASN A 117 9.22 -23.30 0.83
CA ASN A 117 10.13 -22.88 -0.23
C ASN A 117 9.64 -21.56 -0.83
N THR A 118 10.54 -20.60 -0.98
CA THR A 118 10.23 -19.31 -1.62
C THR A 118 9.86 -19.53 -3.10
N PRO A 119 8.80 -18.89 -3.62
CA PRO A 119 8.51 -18.97 -5.04
C PRO A 119 9.59 -18.29 -5.89
N ASP A 120 9.96 -18.91 -7.01
CA ASP A 120 11.02 -18.43 -7.91
C ASP A 120 10.60 -17.23 -8.76
N THR A 121 9.32 -16.89 -8.80
CA THR A 121 8.79 -15.91 -9.75
C THR A 121 8.02 -14.79 -9.07
N SER A 122 8.29 -13.58 -9.55
CA SER A 122 7.43 -12.42 -9.26
C SER A 122 6.18 -12.45 -10.13
N VAL A 123 5.05 -12.05 -9.58
CA VAL A 123 3.79 -11.94 -10.31
C VAL A 123 3.91 -10.96 -11.48
N ARG A 124 3.49 -11.40 -12.67
CA ARG A 124 3.28 -10.51 -13.82
C ARG A 124 1.90 -9.90 -13.71
N LEU A 125 1.82 -8.57 -13.61
CA LEU A 125 0.55 -7.88 -13.38
C LEU A 125 -0.50 -8.11 -14.48
N ASP A 126 -0.07 -8.35 -15.73
CA ASP A 126 -0.97 -8.66 -16.86
C ASP A 126 -1.36 -10.13 -16.97
N ALA A 127 -0.80 -11.02 -16.15
CA ALA A 127 -1.18 -12.43 -16.16
C ALA A 127 -2.60 -12.66 -15.63
N TYR A 128 -3.16 -11.72 -14.93
CA TYR A 128 -4.53 -11.75 -14.40
C TYR A 128 -5.15 -10.35 -14.45
N PRO A 129 -6.48 -10.21 -14.53
CA PRO A 129 -7.13 -8.90 -14.48
C PRO A 129 -7.00 -8.28 -13.08
N PRO A 130 -7.03 -6.93 -12.95
CA PRO A 130 -6.94 -6.27 -11.66
C PRO A 130 -8.14 -6.57 -10.75
N PHE A 131 -9.27 -6.96 -11.33
CA PHE A 131 -10.49 -7.43 -10.66
C PHE A 131 -11.45 -8.01 -11.71
N THR A 132 -12.47 -8.74 -11.25
CA THR A 132 -13.56 -9.24 -12.08
C THR A 132 -14.93 -8.82 -11.53
N LYS A 133 -15.62 -9.63 -10.73
CA LYS A 133 -16.91 -9.31 -10.10
C LYS A 133 -16.74 -8.30 -8.98
N MET A 134 -15.73 -8.50 -8.12
CA MET A 134 -15.45 -7.57 -7.02
C MET A 134 -14.55 -6.45 -7.51
N LYS A 135 -15.09 -5.24 -7.58
CA LYS A 135 -14.32 -4.06 -7.99
C LYS A 135 -13.31 -3.66 -6.90
N GLY A 136 -12.04 -3.64 -7.26
CA GLY A 136 -10.94 -3.04 -6.52
C GLY A 136 -10.37 -1.84 -7.28
N TYR A 137 -9.38 -1.17 -6.71
CA TYR A 137 -8.58 -0.21 -7.48
C TYR A 137 -7.73 -0.93 -8.53
N ILE A 138 -7.41 -0.22 -9.61
CA ILE A 138 -6.54 -0.76 -10.65
C ILE A 138 -5.10 -0.58 -10.22
N GLU A 139 -4.42 -1.69 -9.89
CA GLU A 139 -2.99 -1.67 -9.64
C GLU A 139 -2.24 -1.53 -10.97
N ILE A 140 -1.54 -0.41 -11.12
CA ILE A 140 -0.81 -0.09 -12.35
C ILE A 140 0.68 -0.41 -12.25
N SER A 141 1.23 -0.42 -11.04
CA SER A 141 2.64 -0.77 -10.79
C SER A 141 2.79 -1.44 -9.45
N ARG A 142 3.77 -2.35 -9.33
CA ARG A 142 4.12 -3.10 -8.12
C ARG A 142 5.63 -3.20 -7.95
N GLY A 143 6.09 -3.31 -6.69
CA GLY A 143 7.50 -3.28 -6.33
C GLY A 143 8.01 -1.85 -6.10
N CYS A 144 9.13 -1.71 -5.39
CA CYS A 144 9.72 -0.40 -5.10
C CYS A 144 11.22 -0.53 -4.90
N PRO A 145 12.07 0.19 -5.65
CA PRO A 145 13.53 0.08 -5.54
C PRO A 145 14.09 0.71 -4.26
N PHE A 146 13.30 1.55 -3.58
CA PHE A 146 13.72 2.19 -2.34
C PHE A 146 13.68 1.22 -1.15
N GLY A 147 14.71 1.29 -0.33
CA GLY A 147 14.87 0.45 0.86
C GLY A 147 14.31 1.06 2.14
N CYS A 148 13.27 1.89 2.07
CA CYS A 148 12.75 2.62 3.24
C CYS A 148 12.57 1.69 4.44
N THR A 149 13.20 2.06 5.58
CA THR A 149 13.37 1.17 6.74
C THR A 149 12.07 0.84 7.48
N TYR A 150 11.02 1.61 7.25
CA TYR A 150 9.68 1.41 7.83
C TYR A 150 8.69 0.74 6.89
N CYS A 151 9.04 0.52 5.60
CA CYS A 151 8.07 0.15 4.57
C CYS A 151 8.11 -1.35 4.24
N GLN A 152 6.95 -1.99 4.21
CA GLN A 152 6.81 -3.40 3.82
C GLN A 152 6.79 -3.62 2.30
N THR A 153 6.50 -2.59 1.49
CA THR A 153 6.33 -2.73 0.04
C THR A 153 7.50 -3.46 -0.66
N PRO A 154 8.77 -3.04 -0.49
CA PRO A 154 9.89 -3.74 -1.13
C PRO A 154 10.13 -5.14 -0.53
N ARG A 155 9.68 -5.38 0.69
CA ARG A 155 9.85 -6.68 1.39
C ARG A 155 8.88 -7.73 0.89
N ILE A 156 7.65 -7.32 0.56
CA ILE A 156 6.59 -8.21 0.08
C ILE A 156 6.63 -8.35 -1.43
N PHE A 157 6.83 -7.24 -2.16
CA PHE A 157 6.71 -7.18 -3.61
C PHE A 157 8.04 -7.08 -4.36
N GLY A 158 9.16 -7.08 -3.63
CA GLY A 158 10.50 -6.95 -4.21
C GLY A 158 10.85 -5.51 -4.62
N THR A 159 12.13 -5.35 -5.00
CA THR A 159 12.71 -4.05 -5.35
C THR A 159 12.54 -3.70 -6.83
N ARG A 160 12.19 -4.67 -7.68
CA ARG A 160 11.97 -4.45 -9.11
C ARG A 160 10.59 -3.91 -9.39
N MET A 161 10.51 -2.75 -10.04
CA MET A 161 9.24 -2.22 -10.55
C MET A 161 8.68 -3.10 -11.67
N ARG A 162 7.41 -3.41 -11.58
CA ARG A 162 6.63 -4.12 -12.61
C ARG A 162 5.39 -3.31 -12.92
N HIS A 163 5.00 -3.25 -14.17
CA HIS A 163 3.90 -2.40 -14.63
C HIS A 163 2.86 -3.23 -15.37
N ARG A 164 1.60 -2.85 -15.19
CA ARG A 164 0.50 -3.37 -15.99
C ARG A 164 0.47 -2.64 -17.34
N GLY A 165 0.12 -3.34 -18.39
CA GLY A 165 0.01 -2.78 -19.74
C GLY A 165 -1.11 -1.75 -19.86
N ILE A 166 -0.88 -0.72 -20.66
CA ILE A 166 -1.81 0.40 -20.87
C ILE A 166 -3.19 -0.11 -21.34
N ASP A 167 -3.24 -1.07 -22.24
CA ASP A 167 -4.50 -1.62 -22.76
C ASP A 167 -5.36 -2.26 -21.66
N THR A 168 -4.72 -3.00 -20.76
CA THR A 168 -5.41 -3.58 -19.62
C THR A 168 -5.89 -2.48 -18.66
N ILE A 169 -5.04 -1.52 -18.32
CA ILE A 169 -5.42 -0.41 -17.45
C ILE A 169 -6.61 0.35 -18.01
N THR A 170 -6.54 0.73 -19.30
CA THR A 170 -7.60 1.50 -20.00
C THR A 170 -8.92 0.72 -20.05
N ARG A 171 -8.87 -0.56 -20.39
CA ARG A 171 -10.05 -1.44 -20.45
C ARG A 171 -10.78 -1.50 -19.10
N PHE A 172 -10.04 -1.61 -17.99
CA PHE A 172 -10.64 -1.69 -16.65
C PHE A 172 -11.00 -0.32 -16.09
N ALA A 173 -10.27 0.75 -16.43
CA ALA A 173 -10.59 2.11 -16.04
C ALA A 173 -11.97 2.54 -16.53
N ARG A 174 -12.35 2.16 -17.75
CA ARG A 174 -13.69 2.43 -18.33
C ARG A 174 -14.88 1.91 -17.51
N ARG A 175 -14.63 1.01 -16.53
CA ARG A 175 -15.66 0.54 -15.59
C ARG A 175 -15.96 1.51 -14.45
N PHE A 176 -15.21 2.63 -14.36
CA PHE A 176 -15.35 3.64 -13.32
C PHE A 176 -15.69 5.00 -13.93
N ARG A 177 -16.55 5.75 -13.26
CA ARG A 177 -16.71 7.17 -13.55
C ARG A 177 -15.49 7.97 -13.08
N ASP A 178 -14.96 7.60 -11.92
CA ASP A 178 -13.80 8.20 -11.29
C ASP A 178 -12.68 7.14 -11.24
N ALA A 179 -11.77 7.17 -12.20
CA ALA A 179 -10.67 6.22 -12.27
C ALA A 179 -9.59 6.59 -11.24
N ARG A 180 -9.27 5.64 -10.36
CA ARG A 180 -8.20 5.73 -9.36
C ARG A 180 -7.36 4.48 -9.43
N PHE A 181 -6.08 4.62 -9.06
CA PHE A 181 -5.07 3.60 -9.28
C PHE A 181 -4.38 3.24 -7.96
N VAL A 182 -3.71 2.09 -7.94
CA VAL A 182 -2.81 1.67 -6.87
C VAL A 182 -1.41 1.53 -7.45
N THR A 183 -0.44 2.14 -6.79
CA THR A 183 0.98 2.10 -7.17
C THR A 183 1.83 2.65 -6.03
N PRO A 184 3.09 2.21 -5.87
CA PRO A 184 4.00 2.79 -4.89
C PRO A 184 4.41 4.25 -5.18
N ASN A 185 4.40 4.65 -6.46
CA ASN A 185 4.64 6.00 -6.94
C ASN A 185 3.99 6.14 -8.31
N ALA A 186 2.97 7.00 -8.41
CA ALA A 186 2.22 7.17 -9.65
C ALA A 186 3.09 7.66 -10.81
N LEU A 187 3.96 8.64 -10.55
CA LEU A 187 4.83 9.22 -11.56
C LEU A 187 5.95 8.27 -12.02
N ALA A 188 6.15 7.13 -11.33
CA ALA A 188 7.11 6.11 -11.73
C ALA A 188 6.54 5.07 -12.71
N TYR A 189 5.33 5.25 -13.22
CA TYR A 189 4.77 4.31 -14.19
C TYR A 189 5.65 4.19 -15.44
N GLY A 190 5.97 2.93 -15.82
CA GLY A 190 6.80 2.61 -16.97
C GLY A 190 8.31 2.82 -16.76
N SER A 191 8.74 3.15 -15.55
CA SER A 191 10.14 3.33 -15.18
C SER A 191 10.66 2.22 -14.27
N ASP A 192 11.96 2.24 -13.98
CA ASP A 192 12.57 1.36 -12.97
C ASP A 192 12.32 1.83 -11.53
N GLY A 193 11.63 2.97 -11.34
CA GLY A 193 11.35 3.60 -10.05
C GLY A 193 12.45 4.55 -9.56
N ILE A 194 13.56 4.69 -10.30
CA ILE A 194 14.68 5.62 -10.02
C ILE A 194 14.80 6.66 -11.13
N ASN A 195 14.77 6.22 -12.39
CA ASN A 195 14.92 7.07 -13.55
C ASN A 195 13.55 7.44 -14.12
N PRO A 196 13.09 8.69 -14.03
CA PRO A 196 11.79 9.14 -14.51
C PRO A 196 11.56 8.84 -16.00
N ARG A 197 10.34 8.46 -16.34
CA ARG A 197 9.89 8.26 -17.72
C ARG A 197 8.55 8.99 -17.95
N PRO A 198 8.60 10.35 -18.05
CA PRO A 198 7.40 11.16 -18.29
C PRO A 198 6.67 10.78 -19.58
N ASP A 199 7.41 10.31 -20.60
CA ASP A 199 6.87 9.77 -21.85
C ASP A 199 5.91 8.59 -21.61
N LYS A 200 6.24 7.69 -20.67
CA LYS A 200 5.39 6.53 -20.30
C LYS A 200 4.16 6.96 -19.50
N VAL A 201 4.33 7.90 -18.58
CA VAL A 201 3.21 8.49 -17.84
C VAL A 201 2.26 9.20 -18.81
N LYS A 202 2.79 10.01 -19.76
CA LYS A 202 2.00 10.67 -20.80
C LYS A 202 1.23 9.65 -21.63
N ALA A 203 1.88 8.58 -22.10
CA ALA A 203 1.23 7.53 -22.89
C ALA A 203 0.08 6.88 -22.12
N LEU A 204 0.24 6.59 -20.83
CA LEU A 204 -0.83 6.07 -19.98
C LEU A 204 -1.98 7.08 -19.86
N LEU A 205 -1.69 8.30 -19.44
CA LEU A 205 -2.72 9.31 -19.15
C LEU A 205 -3.50 9.72 -20.40
N SER A 206 -2.84 9.85 -21.55
CA SER A 206 -3.51 10.13 -22.82
C SER A 206 -4.42 9.00 -23.26
N SER A 207 -4.04 7.73 -23.02
CA SER A 207 -4.86 6.56 -23.36
C SER A 207 -6.09 6.40 -22.47
N LEU A 208 -6.09 7.01 -21.29
CA LEU A 208 -7.21 7.01 -20.36
C LEU A 208 -8.30 8.02 -20.71
N GLN A 209 -8.02 8.95 -21.62
CA GLN A 209 -8.99 10.00 -21.99
C GLN A 209 -10.25 9.37 -22.61
N HIS A 210 -11.37 9.55 -21.96
CA HIS A 210 -12.67 9.07 -22.42
C HIS A 210 -13.77 10.05 -21.98
N GLU A 211 -14.74 10.32 -22.82
CA GLU A 211 -15.90 11.12 -22.46
C GLU A 211 -16.58 10.60 -21.19
N LYS A 212 -16.96 11.48 -20.31
CA LYS A 212 -17.65 11.18 -19.03
C LYS A 212 -16.82 10.44 -17.98
N GLN A 213 -15.51 10.22 -18.19
CA GLN A 213 -14.65 9.65 -17.16
C GLN A 213 -13.76 10.74 -16.55
N ARG A 214 -13.61 10.71 -15.23
CA ARG A 214 -12.65 11.54 -14.49
C ARG A 214 -11.45 10.68 -14.08
N ILE A 215 -10.27 11.25 -14.23
CA ILE A 215 -9.02 10.58 -13.93
C ILE A 215 -8.37 11.27 -12.73
N TYR A 216 -8.03 10.48 -11.71
CA TYR A 216 -7.31 10.92 -10.53
C TYR A 216 -5.99 10.16 -10.41
N PHE A 217 -4.87 10.86 -10.59
CA PHE A 217 -3.53 10.28 -10.64
C PHE A 217 -2.61 11.04 -9.70
N GLY A 218 -1.80 10.36 -8.89
CA GLY A 218 -1.03 11.02 -7.83
C GLY A 218 -1.89 11.48 -6.64
N THR A 219 -3.04 10.83 -6.44
CA THR A 219 -3.90 11.03 -5.25
C THR A 219 -4.17 9.66 -4.62
N PHE A 220 -4.42 9.62 -3.31
CA PHE A 220 -4.71 8.35 -2.62
C PHE A 220 -5.68 7.46 -3.41
N PRO A 221 -5.36 6.19 -3.63
CA PRO A 221 -4.24 5.38 -3.13
C PRO A 221 -3.04 5.28 -4.09
N SER A 222 -2.76 6.28 -4.88
CA SER A 222 -1.62 6.34 -5.82
C SER A 222 -0.78 7.60 -5.58
N GLU A 223 -0.18 7.69 -4.42
CA GLU A 223 0.68 8.81 -4.05
C GLU A 223 1.91 8.95 -4.95
N VAL A 224 2.57 10.10 -4.88
CA VAL A 224 3.84 10.33 -5.55
C VAL A 224 4.97 10.56 -4.53
N ARG A 225 6.19 10.52 -4.98
CA ARG A 225 7.35 10.94 -4.19
C ARG A 225 7.65 12.41 -4.47
N PRO A 226 8.04 13.22 -3.47
CA PRO A 226 8.19 14.67 -3.67
C PRO A 226 9.23 15.03 -4.72
N GLU A 227 10.36 14.32 -4.80
CA GLU A 227 11.41 14.54 -5.78
C GLU A 227 11.00 14.24 -7.25
N TRP A 228 9.84 13.63 -7.45
CA TRP A 228 9.26 13.36 -8.77
C TRP A 228 8.27 14.45 -9.20
N VAL A 229 7.93 15.38 -8.31
CA VAL A 229 7.06 16.52 -8.60
C VAL A 229 7.88 17.58 -9.31
N THR A 230 7.74 17.66 -10.62
CA THR A 230 8.43 18.61 -11.50
C THR A 230 7.42 19.34 -12.36
N ARG A 231 7.81 20.43 -13.00
CA ARG A 231 6.94 21.15 -13.96
C ARG A 231 6.44 20.21 -15.05
N GLU A 232 7.31 19.38 -15.64
CA GLU A 232 6.95 18.42 -16.68
C GLU A 232 5.88 17.42 -16.19
N THR A 233 6.03 16.89 -14.98
CA THR A 233 5.05 15.92 -14.44
C THR A 233 3.74 16.57 -14.03
N LEU A 234 3.77 17.82 -13.55
CA LEU A 234 2.56 18.58 -13.23
C LEU A 234 1.81 19.02 -14.51
N ASP A 235 2.51 19.38 -15.58
CA ASP A 235 1.89 19.62 -16.89
C ASP A 235 1.05 18.42 -17.35
N LEU A 236 1.56 17.19 -17.14
CA LEU A 236 0.80 15.97 -17.44
C LEU A 236 -0.44 15.85 -16.55
N ILE A 237 -0.30 16.11 -15.24
CA ILE A 237 -1.42 16.02 -14.29
C ILE A 237 -2.52 17.01 -14.65
N VAL A 238 -2.18 18.29 -14.88
CA VAL A 238 -3.21 19.31 -15.17
C VAL A 238 -3.81 19.16 -16.57
N THR A 239 -3.07 18.57 -17.52
CA THR A 239 -3.56 18.33 -18.88
C THR A 239 -4.51 17.14 -18.96
N TYR A 240 -4.23 16.06 -18.25
CA TYR A 240 -4.92 14.78 -18.45
C TYR A 240 -5.77 14.33 -17.26
N CYS A 241 -5.69 14.98 -16.09
CA CYS A 241 -6.37 14.54 -14.89
C CYS A 241 -7.31 15.61 -14.32
N ASP A 242 -8.31 15.14 -13.57
CA ASP A 242 -9.29 16.00 -12.86
C ASP A 242 -8.84 16.34 -11.43
N ASN A 243 -7.54 16.28 -11.19
CA ASN A 243 -6.94 16.50 -9.88
C ASN A 243 -7.23 17.93 -9.37
N LYS A 244 -7.63 18.01 -8.10
CA LYS A 244 -7.59 19.25 -7.30
C LYS A 244 -6.50 19.17 -6.23
N ARG A 245 -5.94 18.01 -6.06
CA ARG A 245 -4.96 17.69 -5.01
C ARG A 245 -3.87 16.80 -5.57
N LEU A 246 -2.68 16.89 -4.98
CA LEU A 246 -1.58 15.95 -5.22
C LEU A 246 -1.12 15.42 -3.85
N HIS A 247 -0.94 14.08 -3.73
CA HIS A 247 -0.54 13.43 -2.49
C HIS A 247 0.88 12.94 -2.56
N PHE A 248 1.70 13.30 -1.57
CA PHE A 248 3.08 12.81 -1.48
C PHE A 248 3.59 12.72 -0.04
N GLY A 249 4.54 11.82 0.17
CA GLY A 249 5.06 11.53 1.50
C GLY A 249 6.34 12.32 1.81
N ALA A 250 6.26 13.33 2.66
CA ALA A 250 7.43 13.98 3.27
C ALA A 250 8.09 13.09 4.31
N GLN A 251 7.30 12.47 5.15
CA GLN A 251 7.63 11.61 6.27
C GLN A 251 8.26 12.36 7.46
N SER A 252 9.30 13.18 7.26
CA SER A 252 9.97 13.97 8.30
C SER A 252 10.41 15.34 7.78
N GLY A 253 10.53 16.31 8.67
CA GLY A 253 11.12 17.62 8.43
C GLY A 253 12.61 17.68 8.75
N SER A 254 13.26 16.53 8.96
CA SER A 254 14.69 16.43 9.24
C SER A 254 15.40 15.61 8.19
N ASN A 255 16.37 16.17 7.48
CA ASN A 255 17.19 15.44 6.50
C ASN A 255 17.98 14.30 7.15
N ARG A 256 18.38 14.43 8.43
CA ARG A 256 19.03 13.36 9.19
C ARG A 256 18.09 12.16 9.34
N VAL A 257 16.84 12.42 9.71
CA VAL A 257 15.81 11.36 9.85
C VAL A 257 15.47 10.75 8.49
N LEU A 258 15.27 11.57 7.44
CA LEU A 258 15.02 11.07 6.09
C LEU A 258 16.13 10.16 5.57
N SER A 259 17.39 10.50 5.86
CA SER A 259 18.56 9.66 5.54
C SER A 259 18.50 8.34 6.30
N SER A 260 18.23 8.35 7.61
CA SER A 260 18.12 7.13 8.43
C SER A 260 16.97 6.23 8.01
N LEU A 261 15.90 6.81 7.49
CA LEU A 261 14.76 6.09 6.92
C LEU A 261 15.02 5.57 5.49
N CYS A 262 16.18 5.86 4.89
CA CYS A 262 16.50 5.54 3.50
C CYS A 262 15.46 6.07 2.51
N ARG A 263 14.96 7.32 2.73
CA ARG A 263 13.90 7.88 1.87
C ARG A 263 14.40 8.28 0.49
N GLY A 264 15.66 8.72 0.35
CA GLY A 264 16.24 9.13 -0.93
C GLY A 264 15.71 10.46 -1.48
N HIS A 265 15.02 11.27 -0.67
CA HIS A 265 14.67 12.66 -0.92
C HIS A 265 15.00 13.51 0.32
N THR A 266 14.99 14.81 0.15
CA THR A 266 15.30 15.81 1.19
C THR A 266 14.07 16.64 1.56
N VAL A 267 14.21 17.47 2.60
CA VAL A 267 13.16 18.43 3.00
C VAL A 267 12.98 19.49 1.91
N GLU A 268 14.04 19.86 1.23
CA GLU A 268 14.05 20.82 0.11
C GLU A 268 13.21 20.30 -1.07
N ASP A 269 13.27 19.00 -1.37
CA ASP A 269 12.41 18.37 -2.39
C ASP A 269 10.93 18.49 -2.00
N VAL A 270 10.61 18.32 -0.72
CA VAL A 270 9.23 18.49 -0.21
C VAL A 270 8.76 19.92 -0.34
N VAL A 271 9.60 20.89 0.05
CA VAL A 271 9.28 22.33 -0.07
C VAL A 271 9.03 22.67 -1.53
N HIS A 272 9.95 22.27 -2.41
CA HIS A 272 9.80 22.51 -3.85
C HIS A 272 8.52 21.90 -4.43
N ALA A 273 8.19 20.67 -4.04
CA ALA A 273 6.95 20.01 -4.48
C ALA A 273 5.69 20.76 -4.03
N VAL A 274 5.68 21.29 -2.80
CA VAL A 274 4.55 22.10 -2.28
C VAL A 274 4.42 23.39 -3.08
N GLU A 275 5.53 24.12 -3.30
CA GLU A 275 5.52 25.37 -4.05
C GLU A 275 5.08 25.17 -5.51
N LEU A 276 5.54 24.11 -6.16
CA LEU A 276 5.07 23.76 -7.50
C LEU A 276 3.57 23.44 -7.53
N CYS A 277 3.05 22.72 -6.51
CA CYS A 277 1.62 22.47 -6.43
C CYS A 277 0.82 23.77 -6.36
N GLU A 278 1.26 24.76 -5.56
CA GLU A 278 0.62 26.08 -5.49
C GLU A 278 0.64 26.80 -6.84
N GLU A 279 1.78 26.83 -7.55
CA GLU A 279 1.90 27.43 -8.87
C GLU A 279 0.91 26.81 -9.89
N TYR A 280 0.65 25.51 -9.79
CA TYR A 280 -0.24 24.77 -10.68
C TYR A 280 -1.71 24.72 -10.19
N GLY A 281 -2.05 25.44 -9.11
CA GLY A 281 -3.40 25.47 -8.54
C GLY A 281 -3.84 24.14 -7.94
N LEU A 282 -2.91 23.28 -7.55
CA LEU A 282 -3.15 22.01 -6.88
C LEU A 282 -2.95 22.19 -5.36
N THR A 283 -3.85 21.60 -4.56
CA THR A 283 -3.67 21.56 -3.12
C THR A 283 -2.76 20.39 -2.75
N PRO A 284 -1.57 20.61 -2.16
CA PRO A 284 -0.73 19.53 -1.66
C PRO A 284 -1.41 18.84 -0.47
N VAL A 285 -1.36 17.51 -0.46
CA VAL A 285 -1.71 16.66 0.69
C VAL A 285 -0.47 15.85 1.04
N VAL A 286 0.11 16.14 2.20
CA VAL A 286 1.46 15.66 2.53
C VAL A 286 1.42 14.73 3.73
N ASP A 287 1.96 13.52 3.56
CA ASP A 287 2.06 12.55 4.65
C ASP A 287 3.31 12.75 5.47
N CYS A 288 3.14 12.79 6.79
CA CYS A 288 4.23 12.85 7.76
C CYS A 288 4.10 11.72 8.79
N ILE A 289 5.25 11.20 9.23
CA ILE A 289 5.34 10.24 10.32
C ILE A 289 5.92 10.97 11.54
N VAL A 290 5.30 10.77 12.69
CA VAL A 290 5.80 11.27 13.98
C VAL A 290 6.14 10.11 14.90
N ALA A 291 6.91 10.36 15.96
CA ALA A 291 7.40 9.34 16.87
C ALA A 291 8.36 8.32 16.21
N ILE A 292 9.17 8.75 15.26
CA ILE A 292 10.13 7.90 14.56
C ILE A 292 11.26 7.48 15.53
N PRO A 293 11.63 6.19 15.57
CA PRO A 293 12.77 5.74 16.36
C PRO A 293 14.07 6.44 15.96
N GLY A 294 14.86 6.88 16.93
CA GLY A 294 16.15 7.52 16.69
C GLY A 294 16.11 9.00 16.33
N GLU A 295 14.93 9.60 16.19
CA GLU A 295 14.83 11.07 16.13
C GLU A 295 15.15 11.71 17.49
N ASP A 296 15.68 12.91 17.51
CA ASP A 296 15.84 13.73 18.72
C ASP A 296 14.77 14.84 18.80
N ASP A 297 14.87 15.72 19.80
CA ASP A 297 13.87 16.77 20.00
C ASP A 297 13.89 17.78 18.85
N GLU A 298 15.08 18.12 18.34
CA GLU A 298 15.21 19.06 17.22
C GLU A 298 14.64 18.48 15.91
N ASP A 299 14.75 17.18 15.69
CA ASP A 299 14.12 16.51 14.55
C ASP A 299 12.58 16.59 14.61
N GLN A 300 12.00 16.37 15.81
CA GLN A 300 10.56 16.50 16.00
C GLN A 300 10.10 17.95 15.78
N LEU A 301 10.86 18.92 16.29
CA LEU A 301 10.59 20.34 16.08
C LEU A 301 10.72 20.75 14.62
N SER A 302 11.70 20.22 13.91
CA SER A 302 11.88 20.44 12.47
C SER A 302 10.70 19.88 11.69
N THR A 303 10.23 18.69 12.05
CA THR A 303 9.03 18.10 11.46
C THR A 303 7.78 18.92 11.78
N ALA A 304 7.63 19.42 13.00
CA ALA A 304 6.54 20.29 13.39
C ALA A 304 6.53 21.62 12.61
N ARG A 305 7.71 22.25 12.42
CA ARG A 305 7.85 23.46 11.59
C ARG A 305 7.45 23.21 10.14
N LEU A 306 7.87 22.08 9.56
CA LEU A 306 7.46 21.70 8.20
C LEU A 306 5.95 21.51 8.12
N ILE A 307 5.34 20.76 9.05
CA ILE A 307 3.89 20.55 9.12
C ILE A 307 3.15 21.88 9.21
N GLN A 308 3.59 22.79 10.06
CA GLN A 308 3.00 24.13 10.22
C GLN A 308 3.08 24.93 8.92
N TRP A 309 4.23 24.91 8.24
CA TRP A 309 4.44 25.61 7.00
C TRP A 309 3.54 25.04 5.86
N ILE A 310 3.46 23.71 5.73
CA ILE A 310 2.56 23.06 4.74
C ILE A 310 1.10 23.37 5.04
N SER A 311 0.71 23.41 6.33
CA SER A 311 -0.68 23.64 6.74
C SER A 311 -1.26 24.98 6.30
N SER A 312 -0.41 25.97 6.00
CA SER A 312 -0.83 27.26 5.42
C SER A 312 -1.12 27.19 3.90
N ARG A 313 -0.65 26.13 3.23
CA ARG A 313 -0.69 25.94 1.78
C ARG A 313 -1.55 24.75 1.33
N GLY A 314 -1.70 23.77 2.21
CA GLY A 314 -2.41 22.53 1.91
C GLY A 314 -2.93 21.84 3.15
N THR A 315 -2.90 20.51 3.12
CA THR A 315 -3.26 19.66 4.26
C THR A 315 -2.16 18.65 4.55
N VAL A 316 -2.02 18.28 5.81
CA VAL A 316 -1.06 17.27 6.24
C VAL A 316 -1.80 16.07 6.81
N HIS A 317 -1.39 14.88 6.40
CA HIS A 317 -1.87 13.63 6.99
C HIS A 317 -0.77 13.04 7.87
N VAL A 318 -1.03 12.96 9.17
CA VAL A 318 -0.02 12.58 10.17
C VAL A 318 -0.29 11.17 10.69
N HIS A 319 0.72 10.32 10.60
CA HIS A 319 0.72 8.99 11.18
C HIS A 319 1.73 8.89 12.33
N ARG A 320 1.35 8.22 13.41
CA ARG A 320 2.34 7.76 14.38
C ARG A 320 3.14 6.61 13.74
N PHE A 321 4.46 6.59 13.97
CA PHE A 321 5.29 5.46 13.57
C PHE A 321 4.73 4.14 14.13
N LEU A 322 4.64 3.15 13.26
CA LEU A 322 4.23 1.79 13.60
C LEU A 322 5.35 0.82 13.18
N PRO A 323 5.91 0.04 14.11
CA PRO A 323 6.89 -0.97 13.78
C PRO A 323 6.19 -2.10 13.00
N LEU A 324 6.42 -2.14 11.68
CA LEU A 324 5.79 -3.12 10.81
C LEU A 324 6.67 -4.37 10.69
N PRO A 325 6.08 -5.56 10.81
CA PRO A 325 6.79 -6.84 10.64
C PRO A 325 7.54 -6.94 9.32
N GLY A 326 8.71 -7.58 9.35
CA GLY A 326 9.57 -7.78 8.19
C GLY A 326 10.33 -6.52 7.74
N THR A 327 10.19 -5.40 8.45
CA THR A 327 10.96 -4.17 8.19
C THR A 327 12.18 -4.05 9.11
N PRO A 328 13.22 -3.30 8.72
CA PRO A 328 14.36 -3.05 9.61
C PRO A 328 14.00 -2.44 10.96
N LEU A 329 12.90 -1.70 11.03
CA LEU A 329 12.43 -1.05 12.26
C LEU A 329 11.37 -1.86 13.03
N GLU A 330 11.11 -3.11 12.68
CA GLU A 330 10.05 -3.93 13.31
C GLU A 330 10.19 -4.10 14.84
N LYS A 331 11.45 -4.15 15.32
CA LYS A 331 11.77 -4.37 16.76
C LYS A 331 12.05 -3.09 17.53
N THR A 332 11.78 -1.94 16.91
CA THR A 332 12.01 -0.64 17.54
C THR A 332 10.72 -0.11 18.18
N SER A 333 10.87 0.65 19.26
CA SER A 333 9.74 1.32 19.89
C SER A 333 9.55 2.74 19.33
N PRO A 334 8.32 3.18 19.09
CA PRO A 334 8.05 4.58 18.78
C PRO A 334 8.59 5.50 19.87
N ARG A 335 9.16 6.64 19.46
CA ARG A 335 9.56 7.68 20.39
C ARG A 335 8.32 8.37 21.00
N SER A 336 8.46 8.95 22.18
CA SER A 336 7.45 9.85 22.73
C SER A 336 7.38 11.13 21.90
N ILE A 337 6.17 11.59 21.61
CA ILE A 337 5.96 12.87 20.93
C ILE A 337 6.13 13.99 21.96
N LEU A 338 6.86 15.04 21.59
CA LEU A 338 7.01 16.22 22.45
C LEU A 338 5.65 16.87 22.70
N PRO A 339 5.37 17.34 23.94
CA PRO A 339 4.08 17.96 24.27
C PRO A 339 3.73 19.17 23.41
N GLU A 340 4.72 19.93 22.97
CA GLU A 340 4.54 21.07 22.06
C GLU A 340 4.16 20.64 20.65
N VAL A 341 4.73 19.53 20.14
CA VAL A 341 4.35 18.94 18.84
C VAL A 341 2.93 18.40 18.92
N GLU A 342 2.58 17.69 20.00
CA GLU A 342 1.21 17.18 20.20
C GLU A 342 0.17 18.32 20.24
N ARG A 343 0.46 19.42 20.94
CA ARG A 343 -0.39 20.61 20.99
C ARG A 343 -0.56 21.25 19.62
N LEU A 344 0.53 21.40 18.85
CA LEU A 344 0.48 21.93 17.49
C LEU A 344 -0.42 21.06 16.59
N LEU A 345 -0.20 19.74 16.57
CA LEU A 345 -1.00 18.81 15.78
C LEU A 345 -2.48 18.88 16.16
N GLY A 346 -2.80 18.92 17.45
CA GLY A 346 -4.16 19.08 17.97
C GLY A 346 -4.81 20.37 17.48
N SER A 347 -4.11 21.51 17.57
CA SER A 347 -4.60 22.80 17.08
C SER A 347 -4.87 22.81 15.57
N LEU A 348 -3.94 22.25 14.78
CA LEU A 348 -4.08 22.15 13.33
C LEU A 348 -5.19 21.17 12.92
N ALA A 349 -5.42 20.13 13.70
CA ALA A 349 -6.53 19.20 13.46
C ALA A 349 -7.89 19.86 13.69
N LEU A 350 -8.04 20.66 14.76
CA LEU A 350 -9.25 21.43 15.02
C LEU A 350 -9.58 22.42 13.90
N SER A 351 -8.58 22.95 13.22
CA SER A 351 -8.74 23.82 12.05
C SER A 351 -8.91 23.07 10.71
N GLY A 352 -8.92 21.72 10.73
CA GLY A 352 -9.05 20.88 9.54
C GLY A 352 -7.80 20.86 8.63
N LYS A 353 -6.66 21.34 9.11
CA LYS A 353 -5.41 21.41 8.36
C LYS A 353 -4.56 20.15 8.50
N VAL A 354 -4.75 19.43 9.61
CA VAL A 354 -4.09 18.14 9.87
C VAL A 354 -5.17 17.07 10.03
N THR A 355 -4.93 15.92 9.42
CA THR A 355 -5.75 14.70 9.56
C THR A 355 -4.87 13.52 9.95
N GLY A 356 -5.45 12.37 10.20
CA GLY A 356 -4.71 11.15 10.52
C GLY A 356 -4.79 10.75 11.99
N SER A 357 -3.82 9.99 12.47
CA SER A 357 -3.79 9.48 13.83
C SER A 357 -2.37 9.41 14.35
N TRP A 358 -2.06 10.24 15.34
CA TRP A 358 -0.78 10.24 16.04
C TRP A 358 -0.88 9.80 17.50
N GLY A 359 -2.10 9.59 18.02
CA GLY A 359 -2.31 8.95 19.31
C GLY A 359 -1.83 7.50 19.33
N ASP A 360 -1.72 6.92 20.51
CA ASP A 360 -1.34 5.51 20.66
C ASP A 360 -2.39 4.61 20.01
N PRO A 361 -2.04 3.85 18.96
CA PRO A 361 -3.00 2.99 18.27
C PRO A 361 -3.52 1.85 19.16
N THR A 362 -2.80 1.49 20.22
CA THR A 362 -3.24 0.44 21.15
C THR A 362 -4.37 0.91 22.07
N ARG A 363 -4.51 2.21 22.30
CA ARG A 363 -5.60 2.79 23.12
C ARG A 363 -6.96 2.84 22.45
N ARG A 364 -7.05 2.56 21.13
CA ARG A 364 -8.32 2.58 20.37
C ARG A 364 -9.02 1.22 20.33
N PHE A 365 -8.46 0.20 20.93
CA PHE A 365 -8.98 -1.17 20.88
C PHE A 365 -9.47 -1.71 22.24
N PHE A 366 -9.63 -0.80 23.22
CA PHE A 366 -10.26 -1.10 24.51
C PHE A 366 -11.57 -0.33 24.66
#